data_81681c5d58e0893d3076d20f7cfcdd4f
#
_entry.id   81681c5d58e0893d3076d20f7cfcdd4f
#
_cell.length_a   1.000
_cell.length_b   1.000
_cell.length_c   1.000
_cell.angle_alpha   90.00
_cell.angle_beta   90.00
_cell.angle_gamma   90.00
#
_symmetry.space_group_name_H-M   'P 1'
#
loop_
_entity.id
_entity.type
_entity.pdbx_description
1 polymer ?
#
loop_
_entity_poly.entity_id
_entity_poly.type
_entity_poly.pdbx_seq_one_letter_code
_entity_poly.pdbx_strand_id
1 'polypeptide(L)'
;INGEIMPEHEAFIEVNDRGHNFGDGVFEIVPVYNGRAFALLPHMNNLFESVIQAKIPAVYMIEEFVEFHEALIQATGLSECNIYTQITRGAGMYNLAFPEQCVPTLSMFAVPVDRDILEAKRAKGVNVITEEDVRWERCDINTLNRMPEAMARQKAFVGNAFDALFVRDGKITESTESSFVIYKDGILWTHPEDKHIHKNITRRLLKER
;
A
#
# COMPACT_ATOMS: atom_id res chain seq x y z
N ILE A 1 13.73 -9.35 5.29
CA ILE A 1 12.80 -10.49 5.42
C ILE A 1 12.73 -10.91 6.89
N ASN A 2 11.52 -10.99 7.48
CA ASN A 2 11.27 -11.46 8.84
C ASN A 2 12.10 -10.75 9.93
N GLY A 3 12.32 -9.43 9.77
CA GLY A 3 13.11 -8.60 10.69
C GLY A 3 14.61 -8.59 10.41
N GLU A 4 15.12 -9.42 9.52
CA GLU A 4 16.52 -9.42 9.12
C GLU A 4 16.75 -8.52 7.92
N ILE A 5 17.79 -7.67 8.00
CA ILE A 5 18.24 -6.80 6.90
C ILE A 5 19.28 -7.54 6.07
N MET A 6 19.05 -7.57 4.77
CA MET A 6 19.93 -8.23 3.81
C MET A 6 19.92 -7.49 2.48
N PRO A 7 20.92 -7.69 1.60
CA PRO A 7 20.89 -7.19 0.24
C PRO A 7 19.69 -7.75 -0.54
N GLU A 8 19.08 -6.95 -1.43
CA GLU A 8 17.89 -7.35 -2.21
C GLU A 8 18.08 -8.68 -2.96
N HIS A 9 19.27 -8.92 -3.53
CA HIS A 9 19.56 -10.15 -4.28
C HIS A 9 19.70 -11.41 -3.40
N GLU A 10 19.72 -11.28 -2.09
CA GLU A 10 19.72 -12.36 -1.10
C GLU A 10 18.36 -12.56 -0.43
N ALA A 11 17.40 -11.66 -0.72
CA ALA A 11 16.07 -11.69 -0.12
C ALA A 11 15.13 -12.61 -0.94
N PHE A 12 14.83 -13.78 -0.41
CA PHE A 12 13.97 -14.77 -1.06
C PHE A 12 12.72 -15.06 -0.25
N ILE A 13 11.62 -15.29 -0.97
CA ILE A 13 10.36 -15.78 -0.42
C ILE A 13 10.17 -17.20 -0.92
N GLU A 14 9.67 -18.09 -0.07
CA GLU A 14 9.39 -19.47 -0.44
C GLU A 14 8.37 -19.56 -1.57
N VAL A 15 8.59 -20.46 -2.55
CA VAL A 15 7.71 -20.62 -3.71
C VAL A 15 6.27 -21.03 -3.33
N ASN A 16 6.10 -21.66 -2.18
CA ASN A 16 4.81 -22.06 -1.63
C ASN A 16 4.24 -21.04 -0.63
N ASP A 17 4.80 -19.82 -0.56
CA ASP A 17 4.20 -18.73 0.19
C ASP A 17 2.82 -18.39 -0.38
N ARG A 18 1.83 -18.26 0.50
CA ARG A 18 0.43 -18.04 0.12
C ARG A 18 0.19 -16.65 -0.48
N GLY A 19 1.01 -15.66 -0.12
CA GLY A 19 0.99 -14.34 -0.77
C GLY A 19 1.33 -14.46 -2.25
N HIS A 20 2.35 -15.26 -2.60
CA HIS A 20 2.73 -15.53 -3.99
C HIS A 20 1.65 -16.33 -4.73
N ASN A 21 1.09 -17.38 -4.10
CA ASN A 21 0.16 -18.32 -4.77
C ASN A 21 -1.28 -17.78 -4.87
N PHE A 22 -1.75 -17.02 -3.88
CA PHE A 22 -3.16 -16.63 -3.74
C PHE A 22 -3.37 -15.14 -3.50
N GLY A 23 -2.30 -14.34 -3.37
CA GLY A 23 -2.42 -12.97 -2.87
C GLY A 23 -2.89 -12.91 -1.41
N ASP A 24 -2.72 -14.00 -0.64
CA ASP A 24 -3.15 -14.12 0.76
C ASP A 24 -2.17 -13.36 1.67
N GLY A 25 -2.31 -12.05 1.65
CA GLY A 25 -1.47 -11.13 2.38
C GLY A 25 -2.01 -9.70 2.29
N VAL A 26 -1.42 -8.85 3.10
CA VAL A 26 -1.74 -7.42 3.20
C VAL A 26 -0.47 -6.59 3.12
N PHE A 27 -0.60 -5.31 2.80
CA PHE A 27 0.54 -4.40 2.73
C PHE A 27 0.21 -3.01 3.26
N GLU A 28 1.25 -2.24 3.54
CA GLU A 28 1.16 -0.80 3.80
C GLU A 28 2.38 -0.11 3.19
N ILE A 29 2.23 1.16 2.80
CA ILE A 29 3.29 1.97 2.23
C ILE A 29 3.52 3.18 3.13
N VAL A 30 4.73 3.29 3.67
CA VAL A 30 5.12 4.38 4.55
C VAL A 30 6.06 5.32 3.80
N PRO A 31 5.65 6.57 3.54
CA PRO A 31 6.55 7.56 2.96
C PRO A 31 7.66 7.97 3.94
N VAL A 32 8.86 8.16 3.42
CA VAL A 32 10.01 8.68 4.16
C VAL A 32 10.39 10.04 3.58
N TYR A 33 10.49 11.03 4.44
CA TYR A 33 10.85 12.41 4.11
C TYR A 33 12.03 12.86 4.95
N ASN A 34 13.12 13.30 4.33
CA ASN A 34 14.34 13.70 5.03
C ASN A 34 14.83 12.63 6.03
N GLY A 35 14.80 11.36 5.62
CA GLY A 35 15.22 10.22 6.43
C GLY A 35 14.28 9.89 7.62
N ARG A 36 13.04 10.39 7.61
CA ARG A 36 12.06 10.13 8.68
C ARG A 36 10.77 9.55 8.10
N ALA A 37 10.31 8.45 8.67
CA ALA A 37 9.02 7.86 8.32
C ALA A 37 7.87 8.81 8.66
N PHE A 38 7.02 9.09 7.69
CA PHE A 38 5.85 9.97 7.87
C PHE A 38 4.69 9.20 8.48
N ALA A 39 4.16 9.71 9.59
CA ALA A 39 2.97 9.17 10.27
C ALA A 39 3.06 7.63 10.49
N LEU A 40 4.22 7.12 10.91
CA LEU A 40 4.51 5.69 11.00
C LEU A 40 3.46 4.93 11.84
N LEU A 41 3.15 5.37 13.05
CA LEU A 41 2.16 4.71 13.91
C LEU A 41 0.76 4.63 13.28
N PRO A 42 0.20 5.71 12.68
CA PRO A 42 -1.03 5.62 11.90
C PRO A 42 -0.99 4.58 10.77
N HIS A 43 0.12 4.50 10.02
CA HIS A 43 0.29 3.49 8.97
C HIS A 43 0.34 2.07 9.54
N MET A 44 1.06 1.85 10.64
CA MET A 44 1.10 0.55 11.30
C MET A 44 -0.27 0.12 11.83
N ASN A 45 -1.04 1.03 12.40
CA ASN A 45 -2.41 0.73 12.81
C ASN A 45 -3.27 0.26 11.62
N ASN A 46 -3.17 0.91 10.45
CA ASN A 46 -3.87 0.47 9.23
C ASN A 46 -3.42 -0.93 8.78
N LEU A 47 -2.10 -1.19 8.81
CA LEU A 47 -1.57 -2.52 8.49
C LEU A 47 -2.14 -3.59 9.42
N PHE A 48 -2.13 -3.34 10.74
CA PHE A 48 -2.67 -4.26 11.73
C PHE A 48 -4.17 -4.47 11.60
N GLU A 49 -4.95 -3.43 11.30
CA GLU A 49 -6.36 -3.59 10.98
C GLU A 49 -6.57 -4.52 9.77
N SER A 50 -5.76 -4.39 8.73
CA SER A 50 -5.80 -5.27 7.56
C SER A 50 -5.41 -6.70 7.91
N VAL A 51 -4.36 -6.90 8.73
CA VAL A 51 -3.94 -8.22 9.26
C VAL A 51 -5.09 -8.91 10.00
N ILE A 52 -5.75 -8.19 10.91
CA ILE A 52 -6.89 -8.71 11.70
C ILE A 52 -8.06 -9.09 10.78
N GLN A 53 -8.43 -8.21 9.85
CA GLN A 53 -9.55 -8.45 8.94
C GLN A 53 -9.27 -9.60 7.97
N ALA A 54 -8.03 -9.75 7.50
CA ALA A 54 -7.58 -10.88 6.70
C ALA A 54 -7.38 -12.17 7.53
N LYS A 55 -7.52 -12.11 8.86
CA LYS A 55 -7.30 -13.22 9.80
C LYS A 55 -5.90 -13.84 9.64
N ILE A 56 -4.89 -13.02 9.39
CA ILE A 56 -3.49 -13.44 9.40
C ILE A 56 -3.02 -13.43 10.86
N PRO A 57 -2.33 -14.47 11.35
CA PRO A 57 -1.79 -14.45 12.71
C PRO A 57 -0.82 -13.28 12.91
N ALA A 58 -0.96 -12.53 13.99
CA ALA A 58 0.01 -11.50 14.35
C ALA A 58 1.26 -12.15 14.96
N VAL A 59 2.44 -11.87 14.39
CA VAL A 59 3.72 -12.41 14.86
C VAL A 59 4.66 -11.33 15.41
N TYR A 60 4.32 -10.06 15.17
CA TYR A 60 5.10 -8.90 15.61
C TYR A 60 4.21 -7.88 16.31
N MET A 61 4.79 -7.10 17.22
CA MET A 61 4.14 -5.97 17.87
C MET A 61 4.40 -4.68 17.08
N ILE A 62 3.61 -3.64 17.32
CA ILE A 62 3.75 -2.35 16.61
C ILE A 62 5.14 -1.74 16.85
N GLU A 63 5.67 -1.89 18.05
CA GLU A 63 7.00 -1.41 18.44
C GLU A 63 8.11 -2.02 17.58
N GLU A 64 8.03 -3.32 17.29
CA GLU A 64 8.99 -4.01 16.41
C GLU A 64 8.94 -3.46 14.99
N PHE A 65 7.75 -3.14 14.48
CA PHE A 65 7.64 -2.49 13.15
C PHE A 65 8.27 -1.11 13.12
N VAL A 66 8.21 -0.34 14.21
CA VAL A 66 8.92 0.94 14.31
C VAL A 66 10.42 0.71 14.18
N GLU A 67 10.97 -0.24 14.93
CA GLU A 67 12.40 -0.60 14.88
C GLU A 67 12.83 -1.08 13.49
N PHE A 68 12.02 -1.93 12.84
CA PHE A 68 12.31 -2.42 11.48
C PHE A 68 12.34 -1.29 10.44
N HIS A 69 11.42 -0.32 10.52
CA HIS A 69 11.42 0.84 9.63
C HIS A 69 12.65 1.71 9.84
N GLU A 70 13.00 2.02 11.08
CA GLU A 70 14.18 2.82 11.42
C GLU A 70 15.47 2.13 10.96
N ALA A 71 15.59 0.83 11.22
CA ALA A 71 16.75 0.04 10.79
C ALA A 71 16.87 0.00 9.26
N LEU A 72 15.75 -0.17 8.53
CA LEU A 72 15.76 -0.18 7.06
C LEU A 72 16.13 1.19 6.49
N ILE A 73 15.61 2.29 7.04
CA ILE A 73 15.99 3.66 6.63
C ILE A 73 17.48 3.87 6.82
N GLN A 74 18.04 3.47 7.95
CA GLN A 74 19.48 3.58 8.21
C GLN A 74 20.31 2.73 7.25
N ALA A 75 19.90 1.49 7.02
CA ALA A 75 20.64 0.56 6.15
C ALA A 75 20.67 1.02 4.67
N THR A 76 19.56 1.60 4.17
CA THR A 76 19.51 2.10 2.80
C THR A 76 20.17 3.44 2.61
N GLY A 77 20.26 4.28 3.65
CA GLY A 77 20.75 5.66 3.58
C GLY A 77 19.88 6.59 2.73
N LEU A 78 18.67 6.16 2.35
CA LEU A 78 17.75 6.96 1.54
C LEU A 78 17.05 8.02 2.38
N SER A 79 17.14 9.27 1.97
CA SER A 79 16.40 10.38 2.61
C SER A 79 14.96 10.51 2.11
N GLU A 80 14.70 10.12 0.86
CA GLU A 80 13.41 10.21 0.19
C GLU A 80 13.07 8.86 -0.45
N CYS A 81 12.13 8.14 0.16
CA CYS A 81 11.69 6.83 -0.34
C CYS A 81 10.29 6.49 0.16
N ASN A 82 9.72 5.44 -0.40
CA ASN A 82 8.57 4.75 0.15
C ASN A 82 9.02 3.39 0.68
N ILE A 83 8.67 3.06 1.93
CA ILE A 83 8.87 1.72 2.48
C ILE A 83 7.59 0.91 2.25
N TYR A 84 7.74 -0.18 1.52
CA TYR A 84 6.69 -1.18 1.33
C TYR A 84 6.84 -2.24 2.40
N THR A 85 5.81 -2.43 3.20
CA THR A 85 5.72 -3.46 4.24
C THR A 85 4.62 -4.43 3.85
N GLN A 86 4.96 -5.70 3.65
CA GLN A 86 4.03 -6.75 3.24
C GLN A 86 4.04 -7.89 4.24
N ILE A 87 2.87 -8.36 4.61
CA ILE A 87 2.69 -9.52 5.48
C ILE A 87 1.82 -10.54 4.76
N THR A 88 2.37 -11.70 4.45
CA THR A 88 1.59 -12.83 3.93
C THR A 88 1.21 -13.77 5.06
N ARG A 89 0.27 -14.69 4.81
CA ARG A 89 -0.01 -15.76 5.76
C ARG A 89 1.16 -16.75 5.90
N GLY A 90 2.17 -16.67 5.03
CA GLY A 90 3.33 -17.53 5.01
C GLY A 90 3.20 -18.73 4.09
N ALA A 91 4.22 -19.57 4.15
CA ALA A 91 4.30 -20.78 3.32
C ALA A 91 3.39 -21.90 3.81
N GLY A 92 2.88 -22.69 2.89
CA GLY A 92 2.02 -23.82 3.23
C GLY A 92 1.68 -24.71 2.03
N MET A 93 0.99 -25.81 2.29
CA MET A 93 0.50 -26.67 1.21
C MET A 93 -0.48 -25.92 0.32
N TYR A 94 -0.49 -26.22 -0.98
CA TYR A 94 -1.40 -25.59 -1.95
C TYR A 94 -2.86 -25.99 -1.67
N ASN A 95 -3.51 -25.19 -0.85
CA ASN A 95 -4.93 -25.31 -0.48
C ASN A 95 -5.51 -23.93 -0.21
N LEU A 96 -6.71 -23.64 -0.70
CA LEU A 96 -7.38 -22.36 -0.46
C LEU A 96 -7.81 -22.18 1.00
N ALA A 97 -8.15 -23.26 1.72
CA ALA A 97 -8.42 -23.18 3.14
C ALA A 97 -7.18 -22.69 3.91
N PHE A 98 -7.41 -21.93 4.97
CA PHE A 98 -6.31 -21.50 5.83
C PHE A 98 -5.66 -22.71 6.50
N PRO A 99 -4.33 -22.78 6.55
CA PRO A 99 -3.64 -23.83 7.26
C PRO A 99 -3.92 -23.72 8.78
N GLU A 100 -3.97 -24.85 9.47
CA GLU A 100 -4.14 -24.87 10.93
C GLU A 100 -2.98 -24.19 11.66
N GLN A 101 -1.78 -24.30 11.10
CA GLN A 101 -0.58 -23.63 11.58
C GLN A 101 0.10 -22.93 10.40
N CYS A 102 0.43 -21.68 10.57
CA CYS A 102 1.21 -20.90 9.63
C CYS A 102 2.08 -19.88 10.38
N VAL A 103 3.24 -19.61 9.81
CA VAL A 103 4.13 -18.54 10.25
C VAL A 103 4.09 -17.48 9.16
N PRO A 104 3.50 -16.30 9.42
CA PRO A 104 3.48 -15.20 8.46
C PRO A 104 4.87 -14.82 7.99
N THR A 105 4.98 -14.45 6.71
CA THR A 105 6.20 -13.91 6.15
C THR A 105 6.09 -12.38 6.10
N LEU A 106 7.03 -11.71 6.74
CA LEU A 106 7.21 -10.26 6.65
C LEU A 106 8.27 -9.95 5.60
N SER A 107 7.93 -9.12 4.62
CA SER A 107 8.92 -8.52 3.71
C SER A 107 8.81 -7.00 3.72
N MET A 108 9.95 -6.32 3.76
CA MET A 108 10.05 -4.86 3.71
C MET A 108 11.12 -4.45 2.72
N PHE A 109 10.85 -3.43 1.92
CA PHE A 109 11.84 -2.86 1.00
C PHE A 109 11.58 -1.38 0.77
N ALA A 110 12.64 -0.63 0.45
CA ALA A 110 12.56 0.80 0.21
C ALA A 110 12.69 1.09 -1.30
N VAL A 111 11.77 1.91 -1.82
CA VAL A 111 11.79 2.39 -3.20
C VAL A 111 12.12 3.87 -3.18
N PRO A 112 13.24 4.31 -3.82
CA PRO A 112 13.60 5.72 -3.89
C PRO A 112 12.52 6.58 -4.54
N VAL A 113 12.35 7.80 -4.05
CA VAL A 113 11.42 8.79 -4.60
C VAL A 113 12.20 10.00 -5.09
N ASP A 114 12.04 10.33 -6.38
CA ASP A 114 12.57 11.56 -6.94
C ASP A 114 11.58 12.72 -6.70
N ARG A 115 11.94 13.59 -5.76
CA ARG A 115 11.11 14.73 -5.39
C ARG A 115 10.97 15.76 -6.50
N ASP A 116 12.05 16.04 -7.23
CA ASP A 116 12.04 17.06 -8.26
C ASP A 116 11.07 16.68 -9.38
N ILE A 117 11.02 15.41 -9.72
CA ILE A 117 10.04 14.87 -10.67
C ILE A 117 8.62 15.04 -10.13
N LEU A 118 8.38 14.75 -8.85
CA LEU A 118 7.05 14.92 -8.24
C LEU A 118 6.63 16.39 -8.18
N GLU A 119 7.52 17.29 -7.78
CA GLU A 119 7.24 18.73 -7.74
C GLU A 119 6.97 19.30 -9.15
N ALA A 120 7.72 18.86 -10.16
CA ALA A 120 7.48 19.25 -11.55
C ALA A 120 6.09 18.78 -12.04
N LYS A 121 5.65 17.57 -11.65
CA LYS A 121 4.29 17.08 -11.95
C LYS A 121 3.22 17.88 -11.21
N ARG A 122 3.42 18.18 -9.94
CA ARG A 122 2.50 19.01 -9.13
C ARG A 122 2.31 20.40 -9.73
N ALA A 123 3.40 21.03 -10.17
CA ALA A 123 3.36 22.36 -10.76
C ALA A 123 2.59 22.41 -12.10
N LYS A 124 2.67 21.36 -12.91
CA LYS A 124 2.03 21.30 -14.25
C LYS A 124 0.63 20.67 -14.21
N GLY A 125 0.32 19.90 -13.20
CA GLY A 125 -0.79 18.98 -13.22
C GLY A 125 -0.51 17.74 -14.07
N VAL A 126 -1.43 16.78 -14.03
CA VAL A 126 -1.33 15.52 -14.75
C VAL A 126 -2.67 15.15 -15.41
N ASN A 127 -2.62 14.42 -16.51
CA ASN A 127 -3.82 13.84 -17.10
C ASN A 127 -4.13 12.52 -16.41
N VAL A 128 -5.40 12.22 -16.21
CA VAL A 128 -5.90 10.97 -15.70
C VAL A 128 -6.99 10.42 -16.60
N ILE A 129 -7.20 9.11 -16.61
CA ILE A 129 -8.36 8.47 -17.25
C ILE A 129 -9.33 8.00 -16.16
N THR A 130 -10.53 7.63 -16.56
CA THR A 130 -11.51 6.96 -15.68
C THR A 130 -11.66 5.52 -16.12
N GLU A 131 -11.73 4.60 -15.16
CA GLU A 131 -11.95 3.17 -15.37
C GLU A 131 -13.07 2.67 -14.45
N GLU A 132 -13.81 1.66 -14.91
CA GLU A 132 -14.77 0.99 -14.03
C GLU A 132 -14.05 0.35 -12.84
N ASP A 133 -14.59 0.53 -11.64
CA ASP A 133 -14.04 -0.08 -10.43
C ASP A 133 -14.49 -1.53 -10.32
N VAL A 134 -13.68 -2.42 -10.88
CA VAL A 134 -13.86 -3.88 -10.84
C VAL A 134 -13.15 -4.55 -9.68
N ARG A 135 -12.60 -3.77 -8.73
CA ARG A 135 -11.98 -4.32 -7.53
C ARG A 135 -13.05 -5.01 -6.67
N TRP A 136 -12.61 -5.85 -5.76
CA TRP A 136 -13.52 -6.50 -4.85
C TRP A 136 -14.25 -5.53 -3.91
N GLU A 137 -15.23 -6.03 -3.14
CA GLU A 137 -16.08 -5.24 -2.25
C GLU A 137 -15.41 -4.85 -0.91
N ARG A 138 -14.15 -5.18 -0.70
CA ARG A 138 -13.42 -4.97 0.55
C ARG A 138 -12.09 -4.25 0.33
N CYS A 139 -12.12 -3.11 -0.40
CA CYS A 139 -10.95 -2.25 -0.61
C CYS A 139 -10.43 -1.62 0.69
N ASP A 140 -11.22 -1.66 1.78
CA ASP A 140 -10.81 -1.28 3.12
C ASP A 140 -9.74 -2.20 3.73
N ILE A 141 -9.56 -3.40 3.18
CA ILE A 141 -8.44 -4.31 3.50
C ILE A 141 -7.37 -4.14 2.42
N ASN A 142 -6.20 -3.68 2.81
CA ASN A 142 -5.11 -3.41 1.87
C ASN A 142 -4.38 -4.70 1.47
N THR A 143 -5.02 -5.50 0.60
CA THR A 143 -4.53 -6.83 0.19
C THR A 143 -3.50 -6.78 -0.92
N LEU A 144 -2.72 -7.85 -1.08
CA LEU A 144 -1.76 -8.03 -2.17
C LEU A 144 -2.43 -8.29 -3.54
N ASN A 145 -3.75 -8.40 -3.61
CA ASN A 145 -4.51 -8.64 -4.85
C ASN A 145 -4.68 -7.35 -5.66
N ARG A 146 -3.60 -6.87 -6.27
CA ARG A 146 -3.55 -5.59 -6.99
C ARG A 146 -3.65 -5.68 -8.51
N MET A 147 -4.17 -6.78 -9.03
CA MET A 147 -4.29 -6.94 -10.47
C MET A 147 -5.21 -5.89 -11.14
N PRO A 148 -6.38 -5.54 -10.57
CA PRO A 148 -7.23 -4.50 -11.16
C PRO A 148 -6.52 -3.14 -11.24
N GLU A 149 -5.81 -2.74 -10.19
CA GLU A 149 -5.03 -1.50 -10.16
C GLU A 149 -3.91 -1.53 -11.20
N ALA A 150 -3.18 -2.63 -11.30
CA ALA A 150 -2.11 -2.79 -12.29
C ALA A 150 -2.64 -2.70 -13.72
N MET A 151 -3.78 -3.31 -14.02
CA MET A 151 -4.43 -3.24 -15.34
C MET A 151 -4.91 -1.82 -15.67
N ALA A 152 -5.55 -1.14 -14.72
CA ALA A 152 -6.01 0.24 -14.90
C ALA A 152 -4.82 1.20 -15.08
N ARG A 153 -3.75 1.01 -14.30
CA ARG A 153 -2.51 1.78 -14.43
C ARG A 153 -1.85 1.57 -15.79
N GLN A 154 -1.82 0.34 -16.29
CA GLN A 154 -1.28 0.03 -17.62
C GLN A 154 -2.09 0.71 -18.73
N LYS A 155 -3.42 0.76 -18.63
CA LYS A 155 -4.25 1.51 -19.60
C LYS A 155 -3.94 3.01 -19.56
N ALA A 156 -3.81 3.59 -18.37
CA ALA A 156 -3.42 4.99 -18.22
C ALA A 156 -2.05 5.25 -18.89
N PHE A 157 -1.07 4.40 -18.63
CA PHE A 157 0.27 4.51 -19.20
C PHE A 157 0.26 4.47 -20.73
N VAL A 158 -0.45 3.51 -21.34
CA VAL A 158 -0.60 3.41 -22.79
C VAL A 158 -1.32 4.64 -23.37
N GLY A 159 -2.28 5.20 -22.61
CA GLY A 159 -3.01 6.42 -22.98
C GLY A 159 -2.26 7.74 -22.68
N ASN A 160 -0.96 7.70 -22.31
CA ASN A 160 -0.17 8.85 -21.89
C ASN A 160 -0.81 9.65 -20.73
N ALA A 161 -1.55 8.98 -19.86
CA ALA A 161 -2.07 9.52 -18.62
C ALA A 161 -1.20 9.10 -17.43
N PHE A 162 -1.22 9.93 -16.38
CA PHE A 162 -0.46 9.68 -15.16
C PHE A 162 -1.06 8.53 -14.35
N ASP A 163 -2.40 8.47 -14.27
CA ASP A 163 -3.10 7.48 -13.44
C ASP A 163 -4.52 7.23 -13.97
N ALA A 164 -5.19 6.23 -13.41
CA ALA A 164 -6.60 5.95 -13.62
C ALA A 164 -7.39 6.21 -12.31
N LEU A 165 -8.54 6.85 -12.46
CA LEU A 165 -9.53 7.02 -11.39
C LEU A 165 -10.59 5.95 -11.52
N PHE A 166 -10.83 5.20 -10.47
CA PHE A 166 -11.88 4.19 -10.43
C PHE A 166 -13.26 4.81 -10.22
N VAL A 167 -14.24 4.33 -10.97
CA VAL A 167 -15.64 4.78 -10.91
C VAL A 167 -16.54 3.60 -10.56
N ARG A 168 -17.28 3.70 -9.47
CA ARG A 168 -18.27 2.72 -9.03
C ARG A 168 -19.62 3.44 -8.83
N ASP A 169 -20.68 2.94 -9.43
CA ASP A 169 -22.03 3.54 -9.35
C ASP A 169 -22.05 5.05 -9.68
N GLY A 170 -21.29 5.45 -10.69
CA GLY A 170 -21.20 6.84 -11.14
C GLY A 170 -20.41 7.77 -10.21
N LYS A 171 -19.70 7.25 -9.21
CA LYS A 171 -18.88 8.02 -8.27
C LYS A 171 -17.42 7.60 -8.36
N ILE A 172 -16.50 8.58 -8.33
CA ILE A 172 -15.08 8.30 -8.20
C ILE A 172 -14.83 7.77 -6.79
N THR A 173 -14.21 6.59 -6.69
CA THR A 173 -13.77 6.01 -5.41
C THR A 173 -12.37 6.49 -5.05
N GLU A 174 -11.37 6.07 -5.78
CA GLU A 174 -9.97 6.49 -5.62
C GLU A 174 -9.17 6.27 -6.91
N SER A 175 -7.88 6.52 -6.92
CA SER A 175 -7.01 6.15 -8.04
C SER A 175 -6.33 4.80 -7.79
N THR A 176 -5.44 4.39 -8.71
CA THR A 176 -4.74 3.10 -8.57
C THR A 176 -3.80 3.04 -7.35
N GLU A 177 -3.28 4.20 -6.90
CA GLU A 177 -2.32 4.28 -5.80
C GLU A 177 -2.54 5.49 -4.86
N SER A 178 -3.62 6.27 -5.08
CA SER A 178 -3.84 7.53 -4.35
C SER A 178 -5.31 7.77 -4.05
N SER A 179 -5.60 8.52 -3.01
CA SER A 179 -6.93 9.06 -2.78
C SER A 179 -7.24 10.19 -3.77
N PHE A 180 -8.49 10.32 -4.13
CA PHE A 180 -8.99 11.42 -4.96
C PHE A 180 -9.70 12.46 -4.10
N VAL A 181 -9.36 13.74 -4.30
CA VAL A 181 -9.94 14.87 -3.57
C VAL A 181 -10.23 15.99 -4.56
N ILE A 182 -11.39 16.61 -4.45
CA ILE A 182 -11.77 17.81 -5.21
C ILE A 182 -11.77 18.99 -4.24
N TYR A 183 -11.12 20.09 -4.61
CA TYR A 183 -11.26 21.36 -3.93
C TYR A 183 -12.21 22.26 -4.72
N LYS A 184 -13.32 22.66 -4.11
CA LYS A 184 -14.33 23.53 -4.73
C LYS A 184 -14.97 24.43 -3.68
N ASP A 185 -15.03 25.71 -3.96
CA ASP A 185 -15.70 26.71 -3.12
C ASP A 185 -15.22 26.71 -1.65
N GLY A 186 -13.90 26.50 -1.44
CA GLY A 186 -13.32 26.44 -0.09
C GLY A 186 -13.48 25.11 0.62
N ILE A 187 -14.10 24.10 -0.03
CA ILE A 187 -14.41 22.80 0.57
C ILE A 187 -13.65 21.71 -0.15
N LEU A 188 -13.12 20.74 0.63
CA LEU A 188 -12.53 19.51 0.14
C LEU A 188 -13.61 18.41 0.06
N TRP A 189 -13.79 17.87 -1.13
CA TRP A 189 -14.71 16.76 -1.39
C TRP A 189 -13.91 15.51 -1.68
N THR A 190 -14.25 14.39 -1.04
CA THR A 190 -13.64 13.08 -1.28
C THR A 190 -14.69 11.98 -1.08
N HIS A 191 -14.42 10.78 -1.58
CA HIS A 191 -15.30 9.64 -1.32
C HIS A 191 -15.42 9.41 0.19
N PRO A 192 -16.62 9.09 0.73
CA PRO A 192 -16.77 8.72 2.14
C PRO A 192 -15.89 7.51 2.46
N GLU A 193 -15.43 7.43 3.71
CA GLU A 193 -14.65 6.28 4.15
C GLU A 193 -15.59 5.09 4.36
N ASP A 194 -15.52 4.15 3.44
CA ASP A 194 -16.31 2.93 3.42
C ASP A 194 -15.47 1.74 2.92
N LYS A 195 -16.11 0.62 2.64
CA LYS A 195 -15.44 -0.61 2.16
C LYS A 195 -14.91 -0.51 0.72
N HIS A 196 -15.22 0.53 -0.03
CA HIS A 196 -14.83 0.66 -1.44
C HIS A 196 -13.55 1.47 -1.66
N ILE A 197 -12.96 2.00 -0.60
CA ILE A 197 -11.72 2.76 -0.66
C ILE A 197 -10.75 2.35 0.43
N HIS A 198 -9.46 2.52 0.14
CA HIS A 198 -8.41 2.30 1.12
C HIS A 198 -8.42 3.38 2.21
N LYS A 199 -8.11 3.00 3.45
CA LYS A 199 -7.95 3.92 4.60
C LYS A 199 -6.64 4.71 4.48
N ASN A 200 -6.64 5.74 3.65
CA ASN A 200 -5.45 6.52 3.36
C ASN A 200 -5.13 7.51 4.48
N ILE A 201 -3.93 7.39 5.06
CA ILE A 201 -3.47 8.23 6.19
C ILE A 201 -3.36 9.69 5.78
N THR A 202 -2.79 10.00 4.61
CA THR A 202 -2.66 11.38 4.13
C THR A 202 -4.03 12.05 3.98
N ARG A 203 -5.02 11.34 3.42
CA ARG A 203 -6.39 11.83 3.29
C ARG A 203 -7.02 12.09 4.67
N ARG A 204 -6.81 11.20 5.64
CA ARG A 204 -7.32 11.37 7.02
C ARG A 204 -6.72 12.62 7.66
N LEU A 205 -5.40 12.76 7.61
CA LEU A 205 -4.71 13.94 8.18
C LEU A 205 -5.10 15.25 7.48
N LEU A 206 -5.43 15.22 6.18
CA LEU A 206 -5.93 16.38 5.46
C LEU A 206 -7.32 16.82 5.93
N LYS A 207 -8.18 15.87 6.34
CA LYS A 207 -9.53 16.16 6.87
C LYS A 207 -9.52 16.70 8.29
N GLU A 208 -8.47 16.42 9.06
CA GLU A 208 -8.31 16.88 10.44
C GLU A 208 -7.78 18.33 10.56
N ARG A 209 -7.33 18.93 9.43
CA ARG A 209 -6.85 20.31 9.32
C ARG A 209 -7.91 21.27 8.79
#